data_c91e8bbe1f87955e113592cf4cbaac36
#
_entry.id   c91e8bbe1f87955e113592cf4cbaac36
#
_cell.length_a   1.000
_cell.length_b   1.000
_cell.length_c   1.000
_cell.angle_alpha   90.00
_cell.angle_beta   90.00
_cell.angle_gamma   90.00
#
_symmetry.space_group_name_H-M   'P 1'
#
loop_
_entity.id
_entity.type
_entity.pdbx_description
1 polymer ?
#
loop_
_entity_poly.entity_id
_entity_poly.type
_entity_poly.pdbx_seq_one_letter_code
_entity_poly.pdbx_strand_id
1 'polypeptide(L)'
;MKPHRKAAPAEAAAAGRQEMPRCAPKADSGLSSAQAQALAEAGWDNRPVESPTKSDKQIIRENIFTYFNLIFVVLAVCLLLVGDWKDMTFLLIVAANAVIGIVQQLRSKRTIEKLSLLSAAKVRIIRDGKVRELPVDQLVREDVVELTAGCQIPADGPVLTGQVQVNEALITGESLAQVAS
;
A
#
# COMPACT_ATOMS: atom_id res chain seq x y z
N MET A 1 33.04 9.63 -5.59
CA MET A 1 31.99 9.71 -4.57
C MET A 1 30.78 8.99 -5.13
N LYS A 2 30.56 7.69 -4.77
CA LYS A 2 29.44 6.88 -5.30
C LYS A 2 28.16 7.25 -4.53
N PRO A 3 27.02 7.52 -5.21
CA PRO A 3 25.77 7.76 -4.51
C PRO A 3 25.32 6.48 -3.81
N HIS A 4 25.09 6.54 -2.50
CA HIS A 4 24.41 5.51 -1.75
C HIS A 4 22.99 5.33 -2.32
N ARG A 5 22.81 4.28 -3.09
CA ARG A 5 21.48 3.81 -3.53
C ARG A 5 20.75 3.36 -2.27
N LYS A 6 19.80 4.16 -1.77
CA LYS A 6 18.88 3.72 -0.73
C LYS A 6 18.20 2.45 -1.24
N ALA A 7 18.39 1.34 -0.54
CA ALA A 7 17.72 0.09 -0.86
C ALA A 7 16.22 0.36 -0.96
N ALA A 8 15.59 -0.19 -2.00
CA ALA A 8 14.15 -0.06 -2.20
C ALA A 8 13.41 -0.67 -1.00
N PRO A 9 12.26 -0.12 -0.58
CA PRO A 9 11.52 -0.61 0.60
C PRO A 9 11.17 -2.10 0.53
N ALA A 10 11.11 -2.68 -0.66
CA ALA A 10 10.92 -4.12 -0.87
C ALA A 10 12.13 -4.97 -0.42
N GLU A 11 13.37 -4.50 -0.57
CA GLU A 11 14.58 -5.19 -0.09
C GLU A 11 14.70 -5.15 1.44
N ALA A 12 14.29 -4.06 2.07
CA ALA A 12 14.27 -3.95 3.53
C ALA A 12 13.22 -4.86 4.18
N ALA A 13 12.08 -5.06 3.52
CA ALA A 13 11.03 -5.99 3.98
C ALA A 13 11.46 -7.47 3.82
N ALA A 14 12.34 -7.77 2.85
CA ALA A 14 12.85 -9.13 2.66
C ALA A 14 13.91 -9.54 3.70
N ALA A 15 14.66 -8.59 4.24
CA ALA A 15 15.77 -8.85 5.18
C ALA A 15 15.34 -9.37 6.56
N GLY A 16 14.05 -9.29 6.93
CA GLY A 16 13.51 -9.76 8.20
C GLY A 16 12.74 -11.08 8.12
N ARG A 17 12.59 -11.68 6.93
CA ARG A 17 11.82 -12.90 6.75
C ARG A 17 12.65 -14.13 7.15
N GLN A 18 12.10 -14.95 8.06
CA GLN A 18 12.72 -16.23 8.41
C GLN A 18 12.73 -17.15 7.17
N GLU A 19 13.88 -17.77 6.88
CA GLU A 19 13.97 -18.80 5.84
C GLU A 19 13.14 -20.01 6.27
N MET A 20 11.94 -20.14 5.73
CA MET A 20 11.16 -21.37 5.90
C MET A 20 11.44 -22.35 4.76
N PRO A 21 11.45 -23.66 5.05
CA PRO A 21 11.58 -24.69 4.02
C PRO A 21 10.44 -24.55 3.00
N ARG A 22 10.78 -24.65 1.72
CA ARG A 22 9.79 -24.62 0.64
C ARG A 22 8.88 -25.83 0.76
N CYS A 23 7.60 -25.61 0.95
CA CYS A 23 6.57 -26.63 0.80
C CYS A 23 6.17 -26.60 -0.67
N ALA A 24 6.47 -27.62 -1.45
CA ALA A 24 5.97 -27.73 -2.81
C ALA A 24 4.52 -28.25 -2.78
N PRO A 25 3.49 -27.39 -2.80
CA PRO A 25 2.11 -27.85 -2.73
C PRO A 25 1.74 -28.56 -4.03
N LYS A 26 0.90 -29.61 -3.92
CA LYS A 26 0.33 -30.27 -5.10
C LYS A 26 -0.74 -29.36 -5.70
N ALA A 27 -0.84 -29.33 -7.03
CA ALA A 27 -1.82 -28.50 -7.74
C ALA A 27 -3.27 -28.76 -7.28
N ASP A 28 -3.62 -30.01 -6.94
CA ASP A 28 -4.99 -30.42 -6.59
C ASP A 28 -5.37 -30.10 -5.14
N SER A 29 -4.41 -30.12 -4.22
CA SER A 29 -4.70 -29.95 -2.78
C SER A 29 -4.33 -28.55 -2.26
N GLY A 30 -3.35 -27.91 -2.89
CA GLY A 30 -2.82 -26.65 -2.41
C GLY A 30 -2.15 -26.77 -1.02
N LEU A 31 -1.99 -25.64 -0.34
CA LEU A 31 -1.54 -25.57 1.04
C LEU A 31 -2.67 -25.98 2.00
N SER A 32 -2.30 -26.52 3.17
CA SER A 32 -3.25 -26.64 4.26
C SER A 32 -3.48 -25.27 4.93
N SER A 33 -4.65 -25.09 5.54
CA SER A 33 -4.97 -23.86 6.27
C SER A 33 -3.96 -23.56 7.38
N ALA A 34 -3.44 -24.59 8.05
CA ALA A 34 -2.41 -24.43 9.09
C ALA A 34 -1.06 -23.96 8.51
N GLN A 35 -0.64 -24.49 7.37
CA GLN A 35 0.58 -24.07 6.68
C GLN A 35 0.46 -22.61 6.18
N ALA A 36 -0.69 -22.26 5.60
CA ALA A 36 -0.94 -20.90 5.14
C ALA A 36 -0.91 -19.90 6.29
N GLN A 37 -1.47 -20.25 7.46
CA GLN A 37 -1.42 -19.40 8.64
C GLN A 37 0.01 -19.24 9.16
N ALA A 38 0.79 -20.31 9.24
CA ALA A 38 2.19 -20.26 9.67
C ALA A 38 3.04 -19.37 8.74
N LEU A 39 2.79 -19.44 7.41
CA LEU A 39 3.47 -18.59 6.44
C LEU A 39 3.07 -17.12 6.61
N ALA A 40 1.80 -16.83 6.87
CA ALA A 40 1.32 -15.47 7.12
C ALA A 40 1.93 -14.87 8.40
N GLU A 41 2.01 -15.66 9.48
CA GLU A 41 2.65 -15.26 10.75
C GLU A 41 4.15 -15.02 10.59
N ALA A 42 4.81 -15.77 9.70
CA ALA A 42 6.21 -15.58 9.34
C ALA A 42 6.46 -14.39 8.39
N GLY A 43 5.41 -13.65 7.99
CA GLY A 43 5.50 -12.49 7.12
C GLY A 43 5.67 -12.83 5.62
N TRP A 44 5.27 -14.02 5.20
CA TRP A 44 5.26 -14.46 3.80
C TRP A 44 3.89 -14.23 3.14
N ASP A 45 3.14 -13.24 3.61
CA ASP A 45 1.91 -12.79 3.00
C ASP A 45 2.15 -11.68 1.95
N ASN A 46 1.17 -11.49 1.07
CA ASN A 46 1.21 -10.51 0.00
C ASN A 46 0.62 -9.16 0.46
N ARG A 47 0.78 -8.81 1.73
CA ARG A 47 0.34 -7.50 2.20
C ARG A 47 1.07 -6.39 1.45
N PRO A 48 0.39 -5.39 0.91
CA PRO A 48 1.05 -4.25 0.32
C PRO A 48 1.96 -3.63 1.39
N VAL A 49 3.24 -3.53 1.08
CA VAL A 49 4.18 -2.72 1.86
C VAL A 49 3.53 -1.35 1.99
N GLU A 50 3.31 -0.91 3.24
CA GLU A 50 2.54 0.28 3.63
C GLU A 50 2.38 1.31 2.51
N SER A 51 1.13 1.53 2.09
CA SER A 51 0.84 2.56 1.10
C SER A 51 1.54 3.84 1.56
N PRO A 52 2.22 4.58 0.67
CA PRO A 52 2.90 5.83 1.02
C PRO A 52 1.90 6.94 1.41
N THR A 53 0.78 6.53 2.00
CA THR A 53 -0.27 7.42 2.46
C THR A 53 0.23 8.10 3.72
N LYS A 54 0.33 9.43 3.69
CA LYS A 54 0.80 10.23 4.83
C LYS A 54 0.03 9.86 6.10
N SER A 55 0.74 9.69 7.21
CA SER A 55 0.11 9.51 8.52
C SER A 55 -0.71 10.75 8.89
N ASP A 56 -1.79 10.58 9.65
CA ASP A 56 -2.62 11.70 10.12
C ASP A 56 -1.81 12.75 10.88
N LYS A 57 -0.84 12.29 11.68
CA LYS A 57 0.11 13.18 12.38
C LYS A 57 1.00 13.96 11.43
N GLN A 58 1.41 13.35 10.34
CA GLN A 58 2.22 14.01 9.31
C GLN A 58 1.40 15.06 8.56
N ILE A 59 0.14 14.75 8.21
CA ILE A 59 -0.78 15.69 7.58
C ILE A 59 -0.98 16.92 8.47
N ILE A 60 -1.25 16.73 9.75
CA ILE A 60 -1.43 17.81 10.72
C ILE A 60 -0.16 18.66 10.81
N ARG A 61 0.99 18.02 10.98
CA ARG A 61 2.28 18.72 11.10
C ARG A 61 2.61 19.53 9.86
N GLU A 62 2.42 18.97 8.67
CA GLU A 62 2.71 19.66 7.39
C GLU A 62 1.77 20.84 7.14
N ASN A 63 0.52 20.80 7.62
CA ASN A 63 -0.40 21.92 7.50
C ASN A 63 -0.14 23.03 8.53
N ILE A 64 0.32 22.68 9.74
CA ILE A 64 0.63 23.65 10.80
C ILE A 64 1.99 24.31 10.53
N PHE A 65 3.03 23.49 10.25
CA PHE A 65 4.39 23.97 10.01
C PHE A 65 4.66 24.27 8.53
N THR A 66 3.83 25.11 7.95
CA THR A 66 4.07 25.65 6.62
C THR A 66 4.93 26.90 6.72
N TYR A 67 5.77 27.17 5.70
CA TYR A 67 6.56 28.39 5.62
C TYR A 67 5.72 29.66 5.81
N PHE A 68 4.54 29.70 5.22
CA PHE A 68 3.60 30.82 5.39
C PHE A 68 3.13 30.98 6.83
N ASN A 69 2.76 29.88 7.51
CA ASN A 69 2.34 29.93 8.90
C ASN A 69 3.47 30.41 9.81
N LEU A 70 4.73 30.05 9.51
CA LEU A 70 5.89 30.54 10.25
C LEU A 70 6.04 32.06 10.12
N ILE A 71 5.88 32.62 8.93
CA ILE A 71 5.91 34.08 8.71
C ILE A 71 4.82 34.77 9.54
N PHE A 72 3.59 34.22 9.53
CA PHE A 72 2.50 34.77 10.31
C PHE A 72 2.73 34.69 11.81
N VAL A 73 3.37 33.65 12.30
CA VAL A 73 3.78 33.54 13.72
C VAL A 73 4.81 34.61 14.08
N VAL A 74 5.81 34.83 13.23
CA VAL A 74 6.80 35.89 13.43
C VAL A 74 6.15 37.27 13.44
N LEU A 75 5.23 37.53 12.49
CA LEU A 75 4.48 38.77 12.40
C LEU A 75 3.62 39.00 13.66
N ALA A 76 2.95 37.94 14.12
CA ALA A 76 2.15 38.00 15.34
C ALA A 76 2.99 38.34 16.58
N VAL A 77 4.19 37.75 16.71
CA VAL A 77 5.12 38.08 17.78
C VAL A 77 5.58 39.54 17.70
N CYS A 78 5.87 40.04 16.51
CA CYS A 78 6.22 41.47 16.34
C CYS A 78 5.09 42.41 16.76
N LEU A 79 3.83 42.11 16.37
CA LEU A 79 2.66 42.89 16.75
C LEU A 79 2.43 42.88 18.28
N LEU A 80 2.62 41.70 18.90
CA LEU A 80 2.54 41.60 20.35
C LEU A 80 3.57 42.49 21.08
N LEU A 81 4.77 42.58 20.55
CA LEU A 81 5.84 43.42 21.13
C LEU A 81 5.53 44.92 20.97
N VAL A 82 4.82 45.30 19.91
CA VAL A 82 4.37 46.67 19.64
C VAL A 82 3.12 47.02 20.47
N GLY A 83 2.41 46.02 20.97
CA GLY A 83 1.19 46.22 21.78
C GLY A 83 -0.08 46.42 20.97
N ASP A 84 -0.06 46.11 19.68
CA ASP A 84 -1.20 46.29 18.79
C ASP A 84 -2.02 44.99 18.64
N TRP A 85 -2.97 44.82 19.56
CA TRP A 85 -3.82 43.60 19.63
C TRP A 85 -4.93 43.59 18.57
N LYS A 86 -5.29 44.75 18.02
CA LYS A 86 -6.41 44.86 17.08
C LYS A 86 -6.08 44.22 15.74
N ASP A 87 -4.83 44.29 15.34
CA ASP A 87 -4.36 43.76 14.05
C ASP A 87 -4.11 42.25 14.06
N MET A 88 -4.30 41.57 15.21
CA MET A 88 -4.16 40.10 15.30
C MET A 88 -5.32 39.31 14.72
N THR A 89 -6.36 39.99 14.18
CA THR A 89 -7.53 39.33 13.57
C THR A 89 -7.15 38.38 12.42
N PHE A 90 -6.01 38.64 11.75
CA PHE A 90 -5.53 37.75 10.69
C PHE A 90 -5.16 36.34 11.19
N LEU A 91 -4.79 36.19 12.48
CA LEU A 91 -4.47 34.86 13.05
C LEU A 91 -5.68 33.92 13.03
N LEU A 92 -6.90 34.48 13.20
CA LEU A 92 -8.14 33.70 13.07
C LEU A 92 -8.30 33.14 11.68
N ILE A 93 -7.96 33.92 10.65
CA ILE A 93 -8.03 33.50 9.25
C ILE A 93 -6.97 32.41 8.97
N VAL A 94 -5.75 32.58 9.48
CA VAL A 94 -4.68 31.59 9.36
C VAL A 94 -5.05 30.27 10.03
N ALA A 95 -5.61 30.34 11.24
CA ALA A 95 -6.10 29.17 11.96
C ALA A 95 -7.24 28.46 11.20
N ALA A 96 -8.20 29.22 10.69
CA ALA A 96 -9.30 28.68 9.90
C ALA A 96 -8.79 27.98 8.63
N ASN A 97 -7.86 28.57 7.90
CA ASN A 97 -7.25 27.96 6.71
C ASN A 97 -6.51 26.67 7.05
N ALA A 98 -5.76 26.63 8.15
CA ALA A 98 -5.08 25.42 8.58
C ALA A 98 -6.07 24.30 8.92
N VAL A 99 -7.16 24.62 9.64
CA VAL A 99 -8.21 23.64 9.97
C VAL A 99 -8.89 23.11 8.71
N ILE A 100 -9.26 23.99 7.78
CA ILE A 100 -9.88 23.61 6.51
C ILE A 100 -8.94 22.67 5.73
N GLY A 101 -7.66 23.01 5.61
CA GLY A 101 -6.65 22.21 4.92
C GLY A 101 -6.51 20.82 5.53
N ILE A 102 -6.44 20.71 6.86
CA ILE A 102 -6.36 19.44 7.59
C ILE A 102 -7.61 18.60 7.32
N VAL A 103 -8.81 19.19 7.47
CA VAL A 103 -10.08 18.48 7.25
C VAL A 103 -10.19 17.95 5.82
N GLN A 104 -9.84 18.76 4.82
CA GLN A 104 -9.86 18.37 3.41
C GLN A 104 -8.90 17.21 3.13
N GLN A 105 -7.67 17.27 3.62
CA GLN A 105 -6.68 16.21 3.41
C GLN A 105 -7.06 14.91 4.11
N LEU A 106 -7.57 14.97 5.35
CA LEU A 106 -8.04 13.80 6.07
C LEU A 106 -9.25 13.15 5.38
N ARG A 107 -10.18 13.97 4.89
CA ARG A 107 -11.35 13.48 4.15
C ARG A 107 -10.93 12.81 2.84
N SER A 108 -10.02 13.41 2.08
CA SER A 108 -9.48 12.86 0.85
C SER A 108 -8.77 11.51 1.11
N LYS A 109 -7.90 11.45 2.12
CA LYS A 109 -7.23 10.21 2.54
C LYS A 109 -8.23 9.09 2.83
N ARG A 110 -9.24 9.35 3.66
CA ARG A 110 -10.27 8.36 4.02
C ARG A 110 -11.08 7.89 2.81
N THR A 111 -11.32 8.79 1.84
CA THR A 111 -12.02 8.40 0.61
C THR A 111 -11.17 7.45 -0.23
N ILE A 112 -9.87 7.73 -0.39
CA ILE A 112 -8.93 6.87 -1.11
C ILE A 112 -8.82 5.50 -0.42
N GLU A 113 -8.68 5.47 0.91
CA GLU A 113 -8.63 4.22 1.68
C GLU A 113 -9.89 3.36 1.49
N LYS A 114 -11.07 3.98 1.54
CA LYS A 114 -12.33 3.27 1.27
C LYS A 114 -12.42 2.71 -0.14
N LEU A 115 -12.01 3.48 -1.14
CA LEU A 115 -12.01 3.03 -2.54
C LEU A 115 -11.00 1.89 -2.75
N SER A 116 -9.84 1.95 -2.12
CA SER A 116 -8.84 0.89 -2.17
C SER A 116 -9.37 -0.42 -1.58
N LEU A 117 -10.09 -0.37 -0.45
CA LEU A 117 -10.71 -1.55 0.16
C LEU A 117 -11.81 -2.15 -0.73
N LEU A 118 -12.60 -1.31 -1.41
CA LEU A 118 -13.65 -1.78 -2.33
C LEU A 118 -13.09 -2.35 -3.64
N SER A 119 -11.92 -1.89 -4.06
CA SER A 119 -11.23 -2.33 -5.27
C SER A 119 -10.24 -3.47 -5.03
N ALA A 120 -10.15 -4.01 -3.81
CA ALA A 120 -9.28 -5.13 -3.50
C ALA A 120 -9.65 -6.33 -4.39
N ALA A 121 -8.76 -6.66 -5.33
CA ALA A 121 -8.94 -7.80 -6.21
C ALA A 121 -9.03 -9.08 -5.38
N LYS A 122 -10.02 -9.92 -5.69
CA LYS A 122 -10.15 -11.26 -5.11
C LYS A 122 -9.53 -12.27 -6.05
N VAL A 123 -8.91 -13.27 -5.47
CA VAL A 123 -8.31 -14.39 -6.20
C VAL A 123 -8.88 -15.70 -5.73
N ARG A 124 -8.99 -16.65 -6.66
CA ARG A 124 -9.39 -18.02 -6.37
C ARG A 124 -8.15 -18.83 -6.07
N ILE A 125 -8.12 -19.45 -4.91
CA ILE A 125 -7.02 -20.28 -4.45
C ILE A 125 -7.50 -21.67 -4.08
N ILE A 126 -6.58 -22.63 -4.10
CA ILE A 126 -6.82 -23.99 -3.65
C ILE A 126 -6.12 -24.17 -2.31
N ARG A 127 -6.91 -24.36 -1.25
CA ARG A 127 -6.39 -24.74 0.09
C ARG A 127 -7.24 -25.90 0.64
N ASP A 128 -6.61 -26.85 1.28
CA ASP A 128 -7.24 -28.07 1.82
C ASP A 128 -8.06 -28.83 0.73
N GLY A 129 -7.62 -28.80 -0.52
CA GLY A 129 -8.34 -29.42 -1.65
C GLY A 129 -9.65 -28.72 -2.04
N LYS A 130 -9.89 -27.50 -1.56
CA LYS A 130 -11.08 -26.70 -1.84
C LYS A 130 -10.71 -25.36 -2.44
N VAL A 131 -11.48 -24.95 -3.47
CA VAL A 131 -11.38 -23.62 -4.05
C VAL A 131 -12.01 -22.61 -3.10
N ARG A 132 -11.28 -21.53 -2.78
CA ARG A 132 -11.76 -20.42 -1.95
C ARG A 132 -11.40 -19.09 -2.61
N GLU A 133 -12.22 -18.07 -2.39
CA GLU A 133 -11.90 -16.71 -2.80
C GLU A 133 -11.31 -15.94 -1.62
N LEU A 134 -10.15 -15.35 -1.84
CA LEU A 134 -9.48 -14.49 -0.87
C LEU A 134 -9.09 -13.16 -1.51
N PRO A 135 -9.02 -12.07 -0.71
CA PRO A 135 -8.34 -10.85 -1.13
C PRO A 135 -6.85 -11.12 -1.45
N VAL A 136 -6.31 -10.40 -2.44
CA VAL A 136 -4.92 -10.58 -2.90
C VAL A 136 -3.89 -10.35 -1.79
N ASP A 137 -4.19 -9.50 -0.81
CA ASP A 137 -3.35 -9.21 0.35
C ASP A 137 -3.22 -10.37 1.35
N GLN A 138 -4.15 -11.33 1.30
CA GLN A 138 -4.15 -12.54 2.14
C GLN A 138 -3.50 -13.76 1.46
N LEU A 139 -3.00 -13.60 0.23
CA LEU A 139 -2.17 -14.61 -0.40
C LEU A 139 -0.89 -14.81 0.41
N VAL A 140 -0.48 -16.06 0.52
CA VAL A 140 0.82 -16.40 1.09
C VAL A 140 1.70 -17.04 0.02
N ARG A 141 2.99 -17.03 0.27
CA ARG A 141 3.93 -17.71 -0.58
C ARG A 141 3.54 -19.19 -0.74
N GLU A 142 3.66 -19.70 -1.97
CA GLU A 142 3.32 -21.09 -2.34
C GLU A 142 1.82 -21.41 -2.35
N ASP A 143 0.93 -20.42 -2.25
CA ASP A 143 -0.48 -20.66 -2.56
C ASP A 143 -0.68 -21.06 -4.01
N VAL A 144 -1.55 -22.04 -4.24
CA VAL A 144 -1.97 -22.44 -5.57
C VAL A 144 -3.15 -21.58 -5.99
N VAL A 145 -2.94 -20.77 -7.03
CA VAL A 145 -3.95 -19.84 -7.57
C VAL A 145 -4.60 -20.46 -8.80
N GLU A 146 -5.93 -20.44 -8.83
CA GLU A 146 -6.69 -20.80 -10.03
C GLU A 146 -6.98 -19.57 -10.86
N LEU A 147 -6.37 -19.50 -12.05
CA LEU A 147 -6.58 -18.40 -12.98
C LEU A 147 -7.69 -18.73 -13.97
N THR A 148 -8.61 -17.80 -14.13
CA THR A 148 -9.69 -17.86 -15.14
C THR A 148 -9.53 -16.71 -16.14
N ALA A 149 -10.16 -16.82 -17.30
CA ALA A 149 -10.10 -15.77 -18.31
C ALA A 149 -10.57 -14.42 -17.75
N GLY A 150 -9.77 -13.37 -17.98
CA GLY A 150 -10.05 -12.01 -17.49
C GLY A 150 -9.61 -11.73 -16.06
N CYS A 151 -9.00 -12.70 -15.36
CA CYS A 151 -8.39 -12.44 -14.05
C CYS A 151 -7.07 -11.68 -14.18
N GLN A 152 -6.80 -10.82 -13.22
CA GLN A 152 -5.48 -10.24 -13.03
C GLN A 152 -4.59 -11.24 -12.29
N ILE A 153 -3.36 -11.42 -12.76
CA ILE A 153 -2.36 -12.26 -12.08
C ILE A 153 -1.92 -11.54 -10.79
N PRO A 154 -2.12 -12.17 -9.61
CA PRO A 154 -1.92 -11.49 -8.33
C PRO A 154 -0.47 -11.50 -7.86
N ALA A 155 0.34 -12.41 -8.34
CA ALA A 155 1.74 -12.60 -7.97
C ALA A 155 2.49 -13.43 -9.01
N ASP A 156 3.81 -13.35 -9.00
CA ASP A 156 4.67 -14.15 -9.86
C ASP A 156 4.70 -15.61 -9.39
N GLY A 157 4.65 -16.54 -10.34
CA GLY A 157 4.71 -17.96 -10.04
C GLY A 157 4.81 -18.83 -11.29
N PRO A 158 5.22 -20.10 -11.13
CA PRO A 158 5.24 -21.06 -12.21
C PRO A 158 3.82 -21.57 -12.53
N VAL A 159 3.55 -21.87 -13.79
CA VAL A 159 2.34 -22.58 -14.20
C VAL A 159 2.50 -24.05 -13.82
N LEU A 160 1.59 -24.56 -12.99
CA LEU A 160 1.60 -25.95 -12.54
C LEU A 160 0.84 -26.86 -13.50
N THR A 161 -0.29 -26.38 -14.01
CA THR A 161 -1.15 -27.15 -14.95
C THR A 161 -1.85 -26.19 -15.91
N GLY A 162 -2.01 -26.60 -17.16
CA GLY A 162 -2.71 -25.82 -18.18
C GLY A 162 -1.79 -24.88 -18.96
N GLN A 163 -2.43 -23.94 -19.68
CA GLN A 163 -1.74 -22.89 -20.45
C GLN A 163 -2.39 -21.54 -20.11
N VAL A 164 -1.57 -20.52 -19.93
CA VAL A 164 -2.03 -19.16 -19.61
C VAL A 164 -1.53 -18.22 -20.70
N GLN A 165 -2.45 -17.46 -21.27
CA GLN A 165 -2.12 -16.37 -22.18
C GLN A 165 -2.25 -15.06 -21.40
N VAL A 166 -1.14 -14.31 -21.27
CA VAL A 166 -1.05 -13.10 -20.48
C VAL A 166 -0.95 -11.88 -21.36
N ASN A 167 -1.71 -10.85 -21.07
CA ASN A 167 -1.59 -9.55 -21.69
C ASN A 167 -0.79 -8.62 -20.77
N GLU A 168 0.45 -8.32 -21.14
CA GLU A 168 1.36 -7.46 -20.38
C GLU A 168 1.33 -5.99 -20.83
N ALA A 169 0.36 -5.60 -21.65
CA ALA A 169 0.27 -4.25 -22.22
C ALA A 169 0.32 -3.12 -21.17
N LEU A 170 -0.18 -3.37 -19.96
CA LEU A 170 -0.15 -2.40 -18.85
C LEU A 170 1.27 -2.18 -18.26
N ILE A 171 2.16 -3.15 -18.45
CA ILE A 171 3.52 -3.11 -17.88
C ILE A 171 4.52 -2.74 -18.96
N THR A 172 4.46 -3.38 -20.12
CA THR A 172 5.41 -3.21 -21.22
C THR A 172 4.99 -2.14 -22.23
N GLY A 173 3.71 -1.78 -22.27
CA GLY A 173 3.14 -0.92 -23.30
C GLY A 173 2.90 -1.64 -24.65
N GLU A 174 3.25 -2.92 -24.75
CA GLU A 174 3.08 -3.73 -25.95
C GLU A 174 1.93 -4.73 -25.77
N SER A 175 1.05 -4.82 -26.77
CA SER A 175 -0.14 -5.70 -26.72
C SER A 175 0.16 -7.16 -27.15
N LEU A 176 1.38 -7.60 -27.01
CA LEU A 176 1.78 -8.97 -27.32
C LEU A 176 1.39 -9.89 -26.15
N ALA A 177 0.52 -10.87 -26.47
CA ALA A 177 0.17 -11.89 -25.51
C ALA A 177 1.28 -12.93 -25.39
N GLN A 178 1.81 -13.15 -24.19
CA GLN A 178 2.75 -14.24 -23.91
C GLN A 178 1.99 -15.50 -23.50
N VAL A 179 2.44 -16.65 -24.01
CA VAL A 179 1.89 -17.96 -23.63
C VAL A 179 2.89 -18.63 -22.69
N ALA A 180 2.44 -18.92 -21.45
CA ALA A 180 3.18 -19.70 -20.48
C ALA A 180 2.54 -21.09 -20.33
N SER A 181 3.35 -22.14 -20.31
CA SER A 181 2.94 -23.54 -20.19
C SER A 181 3.76 -24.26 -19.13
#